data_cf4a31e1a1b6ac3c26496fdc0b8ade9e
#
_entry.id   cf4a31e1a1b6ac3c26496fdc0b8ade9e
#
_cell.length_a   1.000
_cell.length_b   1.000
_cell.length_c   1.000
_cell.angle_alpha   90.00
_cell.angle_beta   90.00
_cell.angle_gamma   90.00
#
_symmetry.space_group_name_H-M   'P 1'
#
loop_
_entity.id
_entity.type
_entity.pdbx_description
1 polymer ?
#
loop_
_entity_poly.entity_id
_entity_poly.type
_entity_poly.pdbx_seq_one_letter_code
_entity_poly.pdbx_strand_id
1 'polypeptide(L)'
;MIGRSIALGLLLGGAGLTAVATAAERCAECVTAGAASATVRVPPGAPLAGYGGMKRRLAFPDVFGRYAHAFWFKPSIGERDPLTTRALVLEAGATRLAWITLDLVGVDRTFVRAVEDELARSGVPKATLVVSASHTHSGPGAFMDSGLMGLVAVDRFDPAVRDALVASAVAAIQQAERTRAPALAAATSVSAPAVTVSRLGKALDPEIVVLKLTSVGGTPLALVWNFAIHGTMLSAANLRLSGDVMGVASARLEQKLGAPVLFVNGAVGDVSPAHHGERAMMDTAAELSTAVEAGWAQARPRPVSTLRISERNVSLPSPAVSLERCFGSWVPGFFAVPLGFAMPRAVSLVAAALDDTAWVTFPGELQTALGQAIKHEAHGRFASVFVAGLSNDYLGYFTTREDTRAATYVACATIYGHAAGRCLADAAIDALRELRPGSRSATRASSACDSGAASR
;
A
#
# COMPACT_ATOMS: atom_id res chain seq x y z
N MET A 1 67.95 44.75 52.76
CA MET A 1 67.02 45.11 51.65
C MET A 1 66.19 43.88 51.27
N ILE A 2 64.95 43.94 51.40
CA ILE A 2 63.97 42.82 51.46
C ILE A 2 63.53 42.50 50.08
N GLY A 3 63.76 41.27 49.63
CA GLY A 3 63.24 40.73 48.36
C GLY A 3 62.01 39.85 48.61
N ARG A 4 60.84 40.29 48.16
CA ARG A 4 59.60 39.52 48.23
C ARG A 4 59.51 38.58 47.05
N SER A 5 59.43 37.29 47.30
CA SER A 5 59.06 36.26 46.31
C SER A 5 57.55 36.16 46.15
N ILE A 6 57.02 36.37 44.95
CA ILE A 6 55.62 36.15 44.59
C ILE A 6 55.52 34.75 44.02
N ALA A 7 54.78 33.87 44.73
CA ALA A 7 54.44 32.56 44.22
C ALA A 7 53.17 32.68 43.31
N LEU A 8 53.31 32.33 42.04
CA LEU A 8 52.22 32.31 41.07
C LEU A 8 51.58 30.91 41.08
N GLY A 9 50.38 30.80 41.65
CA GLY A 9 49.58 29.55 41.65
C GLY A 9 48.92 29.33 40.29
N LEU A 10 49.32 28.27 39.56
CA LEU A 10 48.61 27.77 38.37
C LEU A 10 47.34 27.02 38.82
N LEU A 11 46.19 27.61 38.59
CA LEU A 11 44.91 26.92 38.59
C LEU A 11 44.77 26.15 37.28
N LEU A 12 45.00 24.85 37.32
CA LEU A 12 44.62 23.92 36.25
C LEU A 12 43.11 23.74 36.28
N GLY A 13 42.41 24.52 35.45
CA GLY A 13 41.02 24.32 35.14
C GLY A 13 40.84 23.05 34.29
N GLY A 14 40.38 21.95 34.91
CA GLY A 14 39.96 20.74 34.22
C GLY A 14 38.74 21.03 33.38
N ALA A 15 38.93 21.34 32.10
CA ALA A 15 37.84 21.33 31.12
C ALA A 15 37.43 19.87 30.91
N GLY A 16 36.28 19.48 31.50
CA GLY A 16 35.66 18.21 31.21
C GLY A 16 35.26 18.15 29.73
N LEU A 17 36.05 17.45 28.95
CA LEU A 17 35.68 17.00 27.61
C LEU A 17 34.51 16.02 27.75
N THR A 18 33.28 16.52 27.79
CA THR A 18 32.12 15.71 27.49
C THR A 18 32.25 15.30 26.02
N ALA A 19 32.70 14.07 25.78
CA ALA A 19 32.71 13.48 24.46
C ALA A 19 31.29 13.55 23.92
N VAL A 20 31.07 14.41 22.91
CA VAL A 20 29.82 14.41 22.15
C VAL A 20 29.84 13.11 21.37
N ALA A 21 29.10 12.09 21.87
CA ALA A 21 28.94 10.84 21.17
C ALA A 21 28.50 11.13 19.73
N THR A 22 29.18 10.52 18.79
CA THR A 22 28.85 10.69 17.37
C THR A 22 27.40 10.25 17.12
N ALA A 23 26.79 10.78 16.11
CA ALA A 23 25.39 10.40 15.75
C ALA A 23 25.25 8.87 15.56
N ALA A 24 26.29 8.20 15.08
CA ALA A 24 26.36 6.74 14.93
C ALA A 24 26.35 6.00 16.26
N GLU A 25 27.07 6.49 17.29
CA GLU A 25 27.07 5.86 18.63
C GLU A 25 25.77 5.95 19.37
N ARG A 26 24.95 7.00 19.08
CA ARG A 26 23.60 7.16 19.65
C ARG A 26 22.55 6.23 19.02
N CYS A 27 22.87 5.51 17.95
CA CYS A 27 21.95 4.70 17.18
C CYS A 27 22.52 3.31 16.83
N ALA A 28 23.38 2.74 17.69
CA ALA A 28 24.00 1.43 17.45
C ALA A 28 22.98 0.29 17.30
N GLU A 29 21.81 0.41 17.91
CA GLU A 29 20.71 -0.56 17.86
C GLU A 29 19.50 -0.06 17.04
N CYS A 30 19.66 1.02 16.27
CA CYS A 30 18.57 1.52 15.45
C CYS A 30 18.22 0.56 14.32
N VAL A 31 16.93 0.52 13.98
CA VAL A 31 16.46 -0.06 12.72
C VAL A 31 17.21 0.60 11.56
N THR A 32 17.70 -0.17 10.62
CA THR A 32 18.20 0.39 9.36
C THR A 32 17.07 0.52 8.36
N ALA A 33 17.02 1.63 7.64
CA ALA A 33 16.07 1.89 6.58
C ALA A 33 16.80 2.31 5.30
N GLY A 34 16.34 1.81 4.16
CA GLY A 34 16.76 2.27 2.86
C GLY A 34 15.58 2.31 1.92
N ALA A 35 15.54 3.30 1.04
CA ALA A 35 14.45 3.45 0.08
C ALA A 35 14.96 3.86 -1.28
N ALA A 36 14.19 3.52 -2.32
CA ALA A 36 14.49 3.88 -3.69
C ALA A 36 13.22 3.93 -4.54
N SER A 37 13.31 4.67 -5.65
CA SER A 37 12.28 4.69 -6.69
C SER A 37 12.87 4.18 -8.00
N ALA A 38 12.10 3.44 -8.78
CA ALA A 38 12.44 2.98 -10.12
C ALA A 38 11.31 3.29 -11.09
N THR A 39 11.65 3.80 -12.27
CA THR A 39 10.67 4.02 -13.33
C THR A 39 10.18 2.69 -13.90
N VAL A 40 8.89 2.53 -14.03
CA VAL A 40 8.27 1.39 -14.71
C VAL A 40 8.24 1.65 -16.22
N ARG A 41 8.78 0.74 -17.00
CA ARG A 41 8.76 0.80 -18.47
C ARG A 41 8.08 -0.44 -19.03
N VAL A 42 6.76 -0.36 -19.21
CA VAL A 42 6.02 -1.44 -19.87
C VAL A 42 6.15 -1.37 -21.38
N PRO A 43 5.94 -2.48 -22.11
CA PRO A 43 5.93 -2.49 -23.57
C PRO A 43 4.94 -1.48 -24.15
N PRO A 44 5.28 -0.78 -25.25
CA PRO A 44 4.37 0.14 -25.93
C PRO A 44 3.07 -0.57 -26.35
N GLY A 45 1.92 0.04 -26.06
CA GLY A 45 0.63 -0.55 -26.36
C GLY A 45 0.13 -1.53 -25.29
N ALA A 46 0.83 -1.70 -24.15
CA ALA A 46 0.26 -2.40 -23.00
C ALA A 46 -1.07 -1.77 -22.62
N PRO A 47 -2.18 -2.53 -22.43
CA PRO A 47 -3.49 -1.98 -22.13
C PRO A 47 -3.51 -1.37 -20.73
N LEU A 48 -4.48 -0.49 -20.47
CA LEU A 48 -4.67 0.04 -19.13
C LEU A 48 -5.65 -0.84 -18.34
N ALA A 49 -5.42 -0.96 -17.03
CA ALA A 49 -6.28 -1.70 -16.10
C ALA A 49 -7.41 -0.84 -15.48
N GLY A 50 -8.32 -1.48 -14.75
CA GLY A 50 -9.28 -0.90 -13.81
C GLY A 50 -10.67 -0.67 -14.37
N TYR A 51 -10.83 -0.26 -15.62
CA TYR A 51 -12.14 -0.02 -16.23
C TYR A 51 -12.53 -1.13 -17.20
N GLY A 52 -13.54 -1.94 -16.83
CA GLY A 52 -14.05 -3.03 -17.67
C GLY A 52 -15.10 -2.62 -18.73
N GLY A 53 -15.50 -1.36 -18.79
CA GLY A 53 -16.57 -0.88 -19.66
C GLY A 53 -16.16 -0.66 -21.12
N MET A 54 -17.16 -0.51 -22.00
CA MET A 54 -17.01 -0.39 -23.47
C MET A 54 -16.06 0.74 -23.93
N LYS A 55 -15.94 1.82 -23.16
CA LYS A 55 -15.01 2.92 -23.50
C LYS A 55 -13.55 2.44 -23.55
N ARG A 56 -13.18 1.47 -22.70
CA ARG A 56 -11.84 0.91 -22.58
C ARG A 56 -11.66 -0.34 -23.45
N ARG A 57 -12.75 -1.06 -23.82
CA ARG A 57 -12.70 -2.30 -24.58
C ARG A 57 -12.55 -2.09 -26.08
N LEU A 58 -11.94 -3.06 -26.73
CA LEU A 58 -12.06 -3.27 -28.17
C LEU A 58 -13.50 -3.68 -28.50
N ALA A 59 -13.97 -3.38 -29.70
CA ALA A 59 -15.30 -3.83 -30.18
C ALA A 59 -15.38 -5.36 -30.26
N PHE A 60 -14.27 -6.01 -30.64
CA PHE A 60 -14.07 -7.45 -30.65
C PHE A 60 -12.68 -7.77 -30.10
N PRO A 61 -12.50 -8.94 -29.47
CA PRO A 61 -11.18 -9.41 -29.04
C PRO A 61 -10.18 -9.44 -30.21
N ASP A 62 -8.94 -9.13 -29.94
CA ASP A 62 -7.91 -9.12 -31.00
C ASP A 62 -7.42 -10.52 -31.34
N VAL A 63 -8.29 -11.32 -31.95
CA VAL A 63 -7.99 -12.69 -32.40
C VAL A 63 -7.01 -12.74 -33.59
N PHE A 64 -6.79 -11.61 -34.25
CA PHE A 64 -5.89 -11.51 -35.41
C PHE A 64 -4.50 -10.98 -35.03
N GLY A 65 -4.24 -10.68 -33.74
CA GLY A 65 -2.93 -10.25 -33.26
C GLY A 65 -2.48 -8.90 -33.83
N ARG A 66 -3.41 -7.96 -34.02
CA ARG A 66 -3.10 -6.58 -34.48
C ARG A 66 -2.35 -5.78 -33.43
N TYR A 67 -2.53 -6.13 -32.16
CA TYR A 67 -1.92 -5.50 -31.01
C TYR A 67 -1.02 -6.49 -30.27
N ALA A 68 0.24 -6.17 -30.11
CA ALA A 68 1.21 -7.08 -29.50
C ALA A 68 0.89 -7.43 -28.04
N HIS A 69 0.32 -6.49 -27.29
CA HIS A 69 0.15 -6.56 -25.83
C HIS A 69 -1.29 -6.34 -25.34
N ALA A 70 -2.28 -6.24 -26.24
CA ALA A 70 -3.67 -6.01 -25.90
C ALA A 70 -4.58 -7.01 -26.62
N PHE A 71 -5.61 -7.53 -25.91
CA PHE A 71 -6.52 -8.55 -26.47
C PHE A 71 -8.00 -8.20 -26.28
N TRP A 72 -8.42 -7.85 -25.04
CA TRP A 72 -9.79 -7.45 -24.72
C TRP A 72 -9.96 -5.94 -24.70
N PHE A 73 -8.89 -5.23 -24.36
CA PHE A 73 -8.90 -3.80 -24.13
C PHE A 73 -8.13 -3.05 -25.21
N LYS A 74 -8.38 -1.76 -25.32
CA LYS A 74 -7.62 -0.88 -26.22
C LYS A 74 -6.18 -0.75 -25.74
N PRO A 75 -5.20 -0.77 -26.65
CA PRO A 75 -3.82 -0.49 -26.29
C PRO A 75 -3.67 0.94 -25.74
N SER A 76 -2.66 1.14 -24.89
CA SER A 76 -2.26 2.47 -24.49
C SER A 76 -1.69 3.26 -25.71
N ILE A 77 -1.87 4.57 -25.65
CA ILE A 77 -1.36 5.49 -26.68
C ILE A 77 -0.19 6.34 -26.17
N GLY A 78 0.50 5.87 -25.13
CA GLY A 78 1.65 6.51 -24.49
C GLY A 78 1.41 6.75 -23.01
N GLU A 79 2.32 7.47 -22.40
CA GLU A 79 2.29 7.87 -21.00
C GLU A 79 1.82 9.32 -20.87
N ARG A 80 1.14 9.61 -19.76
CA ARG A 80 0.78 10.94 -19.32
C ARG A 80 1.78 11.46 -18.30
N ASP A 81 2.08 10.63 -17.31
CA ASP A 81 3.08 10.81 -16.28
C ASP A 81 3.84 9.49 -16.07
N PRO A 82 5.10 9.54 -15.63
CA PRO A 82 5.90 8.35 -15.44
C PRO A 82 5.32 7.45 -14.37
N LEU A 83 5.12 6.18 -14.69
CA LEU A 83 4.78 5.17 -13.70
C LEU A 83 6.00 4.84 -12.85
N THR A 84 5.80 4.66 -11.55
CA THR A 84 6.89 4.49 -10.61
C THR A 84 6.63 3.31 -9.67
N THR A 85 7.67 2.51 -9.47
CA THR A 85 7.78 1.57 -8.34
C THR A 85 8.62 2.23 -7.26
N ARG A 86 8.16 2.16 -6.02
CA ARG A 86 8.89 2.66 -4.86
C ARG A 86 9.09 1.54 -3.86
N ALA A 87 10.26 1.49 -3.25
CA ALA A 87 10.61 0.45 -2.29
C ALA A 87 11.15 1.05 -1.00
N LEU A 88 10.81 0.41 0.11
CA LEU A 88 11.34 0.66 1.45
C LEU A 88 11.80 -0.67 2.04
N VAL A 89 13.04 -0.74 2.49
CA VAL A 89 13.58 -1.87 3.25
C VAL A 89 13.82 -1.43 4.68
N LEU A 90 13.31 -2.19 5.63
CA LEU A 90 13.51 -2.02 7.07
C LEU A 90 14.17 -3.28 7.64
N GLU A 91 15.17 -3.10 8.53
CA GLU A 91 15.83 -4.21 9.19
C GLU A 91 16.15 -3.88 10.64
N ALA A 92 15.82 -4.82 11.53
CA ALA A 92 16.17 -4.81 12.95
C ALA A 92 16.60 -6.22 13.39
N GLY A 93 17.91 -6.42 13.60
CA GLY A 93 18.45 -7.74 13.87
C GLY A 93 18.12 -8.75 12.76
N ALA A 94 17.44 -9.83 13.10
CA ALA A 94 17.01 -10.85 12.14
C ALA A 94 15.67 -10.54 11.44
N THR A 95 14.96 -9.50 11.84
CA THR A 95 13.68 -9.13 11.27
C THR A 95 13.88 -8.17 10.10
N ARG A 96 13.35 -8.55 8.93
CA ARG A 96 13.43 -7.73 7.71
C ARG A 96 12.06 -7.60 7.06
N LEU A 97 11.76 -6.39 6.62
CA LEU A 97 10.59 -6.07 5.81
C LEU A 97 11.06 -5.40 4.50
N ALA A 98 10.57 -5.89 3.38
CA ALA A 98 10.69 -5.22 2.10
C ALA A 98 9.29 -4.79 1.65
N TRP A 99 9.07 -3.50 1.49
CA TRP A 99 7.77 -2.94 1.08
C TRP A 99 7.91 -2.27 -0.27
N ILE A 100 7.07 -2.69 -1.20
CA ILE A 100 7.00 -2.14 -2.57
C ILE A 100 5.64 -1.49 -2.76
N THR A 101 5.60 -0.31 -3.34
CA THR A 101 4.38 0.30 -3.85
C THR A 101 4.50 0.52 -5.35
N LEU A 102 3.44 0.20 -6.12
CA LEU A 102 3.42 0.32 -7.57
C LEU A 102 2.17 1.09 -8.03
N ASP A 103 2.33 1.81 -9.14
CA ASP A 103 1.22 2.49 -9.82
C ASP A 103 0.41 1.47 -10.64
N LEU A 104 -0.33 0.60 -9.93
CA LEU A 104 -1.18 -0.48 -10.45
C LEU A 104 -2.59 -0.38 -9.85
N VAL A 105 -3.57 -1.03 -10.49
CA VAL A 105 -4.94 -1.12 -9.97
C VAL A 105 -5.05 -2.05 -8.75
N GLY A 106 -4.21 -3.07 -8.69
CA GLY A 106 -4.13 -4.08 -7.64
C GLY A 106 -2.92 -4.97 -7.90
N VAL A 107 -2.64 -5.91 -7.03
CA VAL A 107 -1.63 -6.95 -7.22
C VAL A 107 -2.24 -8.30 -6.88
N ASP A 108 -1.88 -9.34 -7.61
CA ASP A 108 -2.29 -10.70 -7.29
C ASP A 108 -1.13 -11.51 -6.69
N ARG A 109 -1.48 -12.62 -6.07
CA ARG A 109 -0.48 -13.50 -5.44
C ARG A 109 0.55 -14.03 -6.43
N THR A 110 0.19 -14.20 -7.71
CA THR A 110 1.12 -14.71 -8.73
C THR A 110 2.17 -13.68 -9.08
N PHE A 111 1.79 -12.40 -9.11
CA PHE A 111 2.72 -11.29 -9.26
C PHE A 111 3.66 -11.16 -8.05
N VAL A 112 3.12 -11.22 -6.82
CA VAL A 112 3.94 -11.16 -5.59
C VAL A 112 4.98 -12.28 -5.58
N ARG A 113 4.60 -13.51 -5.89
CA ARG A 113 5.53 -14.65 -6.00
C ARG A 113 6.60 -14.44 -7.07
N ALA A 114 6.23 -13.89 -8.24
CA ALA A 114 7.21 -13.60 -9.28
C ALA A 114 8.27 -12.59 -8.81
N VAL A 115 7.87 -11.59 -8.02
CA VAL A 115 8.80 -10.65 -7.38
C VAL A 115 9.67 -11.36 -6.34
N GLU A 116 9.10 -12.20 -5.46
CA GLU A 116 9.85 -12.98 -4.46
C GLU A 116 10.91 -13.88 -5.10
N ASP A 117 10.52 -14.62 -6.15
CA ASP A 117 11.41 -15.53 -6.88
C ASP A 117 12.56 -14.78 -7.55
N GLU A 118 12.30 -13.61 -8.13
CA GLU A 118 13.34 -12.79 -8.77
C GLU A 118 14.27 -12.16 -7.76
N LEU A 119 13.76 -11.66 -6.62
CA LEU A 119 14.58 -11.17 -5.51
C LEU A 119 15.52 -12.26 -4.99
N ALA A 120 15.01 -13.49 -4.82
CA ALA A 120 15.81 -14.64 -4.37
C ALA A 120 16.90 -15.00 -5.42
N ARG A 121 16.56 -15.03 -6.70
CA ARG A 121 17.53 -15.27 -7.80
C ARG A 121 18.60 -14.19 -7.88
N SER A 122 18.23 -12.97 -7.56
CA SER A 122 19.14 -11.82 -7.55
C SER A 122 20.00 -11.72 -6.28
N GLY A 123 19.93 -12.69 -5.36
CA GLY A 123 20.71 -12.73 -4.13
C GLY A 123 20.32 -11.67 -3.09
N VAL A 124 19.13 -11.07 -3.20
CA VAL A 124 18.62 -10.14 -2.18
C VAL A 124 18.31 -10.92 -0.91
N PRO A 125 18.75 -10.45 0.28
CA PRO A 125 18.45 -11.15 1.53
C PRO A 125 16.96 -11.31 1.77
N LYS A 126 16.56 -12.48 2.29
CA LYS A 126 15.16 -12.81 2.57
C LYS A 126 14.53 -11.80 3.53
N ALA A 127 13.35 -11.34 3.19
CA ALA A 127 12.53 -10.42 3.99
C ALA A 127 11.06 -10.85 3.92
N THR A 128 10.23 -10.40 4.86
CA THR A 128 8.78 -10.42 4.65
C THR A 128 8.47 -9.38 3.58
N LEU A 129 7.88 -9.82 2.47
CA LEU A 129 7.56 -8.96 1.35
C LEU A 129 6.12 -8.43 1.48
N VAL A 130 5.97 -7.11 1.33
CA VAL A 130 4.69 -6.44 1.15
C VAL A 130 4.71 -5.73 -0.20
N VAL A 131 3.71 -6.01 -1.03
CA VAL A 131 3.52 -5.37 -2.34
C VAL A 131 2.15 -4.71 -2.34
N SER A 132 2.11 -3.38 -2.44
CA SER A 132 0.89 -2.58 -2.41
C SER A 132 0.66 -1.88 -3.74
N ALA A 133 -0.58 -1.85 -4.21
CA ALA A 133 -0.97 -1.08 -5.38
C ALA A 133 -1.54 0.28 -4.98
N SER A 134 -1.27 1.32 -5.78
CA SER A 134 -1.84 2.65 -5.58
C SER A 134 -3.34 2.70 -5.88
N HIS A 135 -3.86 1.75 -6.65
CA HIS A 135 -5.22 1.68 -7.19
C HIS A 135 -5.49 2.66 -8.33
N THR A 136 -4.46 3.02 -9.10
CA THR A 136 -4.70 3.77 -10.33
C THR A 136 -5.46 2.95 -11.35
N HIS A 137 -6.51 3.52 -11.92
CA HIS A 137 -7.25 2.95 -13.05
C HIS A 137 -6.67 3.37 -14.41
N SER A 138 -5.46 3.91 -14.39
CA SER A 138 -4.69 4.29 -15.57
C SER A 138 -3.28 3.67 -15.59
N GLY A 139 -3.01 2.72 -14.69
CA GLY A 139 -1.81 1.88 -14.73
C GLY A 139 -1.92 0.75 -15.76
N PRO A 140 -0.83 0.02 -16.03
CA PRO A 140 -0.82 -1.07 -17.01
C PRO A 140 -1.69 -2.23 -16.56
N GLY A 141 -2.31 -2.88 -17.54
CA GLY A 141 -3.02 -4.15 -17.45
C GLY A 141 -2.16 -5.32 -17.89
N ALA A 142 -2.78 -6.43 -18.24
CA ALA A 142 -2.18 -7.65 -18.80
C ALA A 142 -1.10 -8.34 -17.93
N PHE A 143 -0.92 -7.95 -16.66
CA PHE A 143 0.11 -8.49 -15.77
C PHE A 143 -0.38 -9.56 -14.79
N MET A 144 -1.70 -9.63 -14.53
CA MET A 144 -2.29 -10.66 -13.66
C MET A 144 -2.58 -11.93 -14.45
N ASP A 145 -2.09 -13.07 -13.95
CA ASP A 145 -2.40 -14.39 -14.52
C ASP A 145 -3.73 -14.91 -13.98
N SER A 146 -4.81 -14.25 -14.37
CA SER A 146 -6.17 -14.56 -13.96
C SER A 146 -7.12 -14.37 -15.15
N GLY A 147 -7.71 -15.46 -15.62
CA GLY A 147 -8.67 -15.40 -16.74
C GLY A 147 -9.87 -14.51 -16.43
N LEU A 148 -10.39 -14.53 -15.19
CA LEU A 148 -11.49 -13.69 -14.76
C LEU A 148 -11.09 -12.22 -14.75
N MET A 149 -10.00 -11.87 -14.08
CA MET A 149 -9.54 -10.48 -14.01
C MET A 149 -9.11 -9.97 -15.39
N GLY A 150 -8.50 -10.85 -16.21
CA GLY A 150 -8.19 -10.55 -17.61
C GLY A 150 -9.41 -10.14 -18.40
N LEU A 151 -10.50 -10.86 -18.28
CA LEU A 151 -11.76 -10.53 -18.93
C LEU A 151 -12.41 -9.27 -18.35
N VAL A 152 -12.35 -9.07 -17.03
CA VAL A 152 -13.16 -8.03 -16.36
C VAL A 152 -12.46 -6.67 -16.33
N ALA A 153 -11.14 -6.61 -16.06
CA ALA A 153 -10.52 -5.34 -15.70
C ALA A 153 -9.06 -5.13 -16.12
N VAL A 154 -8.28 -6.19 -16.44
CA VAL A 154 -6.82 -6.05 -16.60
C VAL A 154 -6.27 -6.53 -17.94
N ASP A 155 -7.09 -7.08 -18.84
CA ASP A 155 -6.73 -7.74 -20.10
C ASP A 155 -6.09 -9.14 -19.92
N ARG A 156 -5.95 -9.84 -21.05
CA ARG A 156 -5.31 -11.14 -21.11
C ARG A 156 -3.86 -11.04 -20.66
N PHE A 157 -3.43 -11.98 -19.84
CA PHE A 157 -2.07 -12.04 -19.33
C PHE A 157 -1.02 -11.97 -20.45
N ASP A 158 -0.03 -11.10 -20.25
CA ASP A 158 1.14 -10.92 -21.09
C ASP A 158 2.42 -10.96 -20.24
N PRO A 159 3.29 -11.97 -20.43
CA PRO A 159 4.55 -12.09 -19.69
C PRO A 159 5.44 -10.84 -19.81
N ALA A 160 5.51 -10.22 -20.99
CA ALA A 160 6.38 -9.06 -21.21
C ALA A 160 5.99 -7.87 -20.34
N VAL A 161 4.69 -7.66 -20.11
CA VAL A 161 4.20 -6.61 -19.19
C VAL A 161 4.53 -6.97 -17.73
N ARG A 162 4.28 -8.22 -17.33
CA ARG A 162 4.62 -8.70 -15.98
C ARG A 162 6.12 -8.58 -15.70
N ASP A 163 6.96 -9.05 -16.61
CA ASP A 163 8.42 -9.06 -16.43
C ASP A 163 8.98 -7.64 -16.29
N ALA A 164 8.45 -6.68 -17.04
CA ALA A 164 8.82 -5.26 -16.88
C ALA A 164 8.47 -4.71 -15.49
N LEU A 165 7.30 -5.07 -14.95
CA LEU A 165 6.89 -4.68 -13.60
C LEU A 165 7.74 -5.36 -12.52
N VAL A 166 8.00 -6.66 -12.65
CA VAL A 166 8.87 -7.42 -11.73
C VAL A 166 10.28 -6.84 -11.74
N ALA A 167 10.83 -6.56 -12.92
CA ALA A 167 12.17 -5.96 -13.04
C ALA A 167 12.26 -4.61 -12.34
N SER A 168 11.23 -3.75 -12.46
CA SER A 168 11.20 -2.46 -11.75
C SER A 168 11.12 -2.62 -10.24
N ALA A 169 10.33 -3.60 -9.75
CA ALA A 169 10.19 -3.92 -8.34
C ALA A 169 11.53 -4.40 -7.73
N VAL A 170 12.20 -5.33 -8.43
CA VAL A 170 13.51 -5.85 -8.00
C VAL A 170 14.58 -4.76 -8.02
N ALA A 171 14.62 -3.93 -9.07
CA ALA A 171 15.57 -2.82 -9.17
C ALA A 171 15.38 -1.81 -8.01
N ALA A 172 14.13 -1.47 -7.66
CA ALA A 172 13.83 -0.59 -6.54
C ALA A 172 14.31 -1.19 -5.20
N ILE A 173 14.04 -2.48 -4.94
CA ILE A 173 14.51 -3.15 -3.71
C ILE A 173 16.03 -3.22 -3.67
N GLN A 174 16.70 -3.62 -4.74
CA GLN A 174 18.16 -3.68 -4.79
C GLN A 174 18.80 -2.31 -4.53
N GLN A 175 18.21 -1.24 -5.05
CA GLN A 175 18.69 0.11 -4.78
C GLN A 175 18.41 0.53 -3.34
N ALA A 176 17.24 0.21 -2.78
CA ALA A 176 16.90 0.45 -1.39
C ALA A 176 17.88 -0.26 -0.43
N GLU A 177 18.29 -1.50 -0.75
CA GLU A 177 19.30 -2.24 -0.01
C GLU A 177 20.64 -1.50 0.05
N ARG A 178 21.06 -0.90 -1.08
CA ARG A 178 22.34 -0.17 -1.16
C ARG A 178 22.35 1.15 -0.39
N THR A 179 21.18 1.73 -0.14
CA THR A 179 21.02 3.04 0.52
C THR A 179 20.67 2.93 2.00
N ARG A 180 20.67 1.72 2.58
CA ARG A 180 20.32 1.52 3.99
C ARG A 180 21.26 2.26 4.95
N ALA A 181 20.65 2.92 5.91
CA ALA A 181 21.32 3.62 6.99
C ALA A 181 20.53 3.49 8.30
N PRO A 182 21.18 3.66 9.48
CA PRO A 182 20.46 3.78 10.73
C PRO A 182 19.41 4.90 10.67
N ALA A 183 18.18 4.60 11.09
CA ALA A 183 17.04 5.46 10.86
C ALA A 183 16.44 6.02 12.15
N LEU A 184 15.97 7.25 12.05
CA LEU A 184 15.01 7.85 12.96
C LEU A 184 13.63 7.82 12.26
N ALA A 185 12.58 7.57 13.01
CA ALA A 185 11.22 7.60 12.47
C ALA A 185 10.25 8.35 13.38
N ALA A 186 9.20 8.87 12.78
CA ALA A 186 8.01 9.36 13.47
C ALA A 186 6.80 9.25 12.53
N ALA A 187 5.67 8.83 13.08
CA ALA A 187 4.38 8.96 12.40
C ALA A 187 3.62 10.17 12.94
N THR A 188 2.81 10.78 12.09
CA THR A 188 1.84 11.81 12.44
C THR A 188 0.61 11.67 11.57
N SER A 189 -0.49 12.22 12.02
CA SER A 189 -1.74 12.25 11.28
C SER A 189 -2.15 13.70 11.00
N VAL A 190 -2.64 13.95 9.80
CA VAL A 190 -3.24 15.22 9.40
C VAL A 190 -4.60 14.97 8.75
N SER A 191 -5.47 15.96 8.78
CA SER A 191 -6.76 15.88 8.09
C SER A 191 -6.56 16.12 6.60
N ALA A 192 -7.14 15.25 5.78
CA ALA A 192 -7.19 15.42 4.34
C ALA A 192 -8.11 16.61 3.97
N PRO A 193 -7.82 17.31 2.86
CA PRO A 193 -8.79 18.20 2.26
C PRO A 193 -10.04 17.43 1.79
N ALA A 194 -11.15 18.11 1.53
CA ALA A 194 -12.43 17.50 1.12
C ALA A 194 -12.40 17.02 -0.35
N VAL A 195 -11.46 16.13 -0.67
CA VAL A 195 -11.20 15.64 -2.05
C VAL A 195 -11.87 14.29 -2.36
N THR A 196 -12.60 13.72 -1.41
CA THR A 196 -13.26 12.42 -1.56
C THR A 196 -14.73 12.48 -1.18
N VAL A 197 -15.53 11.59 -1.79
CA VAL A 197 -16.95 11.39 -1.51
C VAL A 197 -17.27 9.91 -1.30
N SER A 198 -18.25 9.63 -0.46
CA SER A 198 -18.69 8.26 -0.19
C SER A 198 -19.60 7.75 -1.30
N ARG A 199 -19.36 6.52 -1.78
CA ARG A 199 -20.24 5.79 -2.68
C ARG A 199 -21.52 5.28 -2.00
N LEU A 200 -21.50 5.22 -0.66
CA LEU A 200 -22.61 4.70 0.15
C LEU A 200 -23.31 5.80 0.96
N GLY A 201 -22.92 7.08 0.78
CA GLY A 201 -23.49 8.21 1.54
C GLY A 201 -23.16 8.19 3.03
N LYS A 202 -22.13 7.45 3.44
CA LYS A 202 -21.65 7.34 4.84
C LYS A 202 -20.42 8.20 5.08
N ALA A 203 -20.08 8.44 6.35
CA ALA A 203 -18.86 9.16 6.70
C ALA A 203 -17.61 8.40 6.22
N LEU A 204 -16.65 9.14 5.70
CA LEU A 204 -15.34 8.64 5.27
C LEU A 204 -14.29 8.92 6.34
N ASP A 205 -13.14 8.27 6.20
CA ASP A 205 -11.97 8.52 7.03
C ASP A 205 -11.13 9.66 6.42
N PRO A 206 -11.09 10.85 7.04
CA PRO A 206 -10.34 11.98 6.51
C PRO A 206 -8.85 11.93 6.87
N GLU A 207 -8.39 10.88 7.56
CA GLU A 207 -7.03 10.85 8.10
C GLU A 207 -6.01 10.51 7.00
N ILE A 208 -5.00 11.37 6.86
CA ILE A 208 -3.75 11.05 6.19
C ILE A 208 -2.72 10.72 7.25
N VAL A 209 -2.19 9.48 7.25
CA VAL A 209 -1.06 9.11 8.09
C VAL A 209 0.23 9.32 7.32
N VAL A 210 1.20 9.97 7.95
CA VAL A 210 2.52 10.30 7.40
C VAL A 210 3.59 9.64 8.27
N LEU A 211 4.31 8.66 7.74
CA LEU A 211 5.47 8.05 8.38
C LEU A 211 6.75 8.64 7.76
N LYS A 212 7.45 9.43 8.54
CA LYS A 212 8.70 10.09 8.19
C LYS A 212 9.88 9.24 8.65
N LEU A 213 10.80 8.94 7.72
CA LEU A 213 12.07 8.30 8.02
C LEU A 213 13.23 9.22 7.61
N THR A 214 14.18 9.41 8.53
CA THR A 214 15.39 10.19 8.27
C THR A 214 16.61 9.40 8.73
N SER A 215 17.76 9.70 8.18
CA SER A 215 19.03 9.26 8.77
C SER A 215 19.24 9.91 10.15
N VAL A 216 20.19 9.42 10.92
CA VAL A 216 20.60 10.01 12.21
C VAL A 216 21.07 11.46 12.03
N GLY A 217 21.60 11.80 10.86
CA GLY A 217 22.00 13.17 10.50
C GLY A 217 20.85 14.07 10.03
N GLY A 218 19.59 13.56 10.01
CA GLY A 218 18.42 14.32 9.62
C GLY A 218 18.12 14.34 8.11
N THR A 219 18.94 13.67 7.29
CA THR A 219 18.68 13.53 5.85
C THR A 219 17.42 12.67 5.62
N PRO A 220 16.45 13.10 4.80
CA PRO A 220 15.30 12.29 4.43
C PRO A 220 15.73 10.95 3.81
N LEU A 221 15.19 9.84 4.32
CA LEU A 221 15.39 8.49 3.76
C LEU A 221 14.18 8.04 2.99
N ALA A 222 12.99 8.23 3.56
CA ALA A 222 11.72 7.90 2.93
C ALA A 222 10.56 8.64 3.58
N LEU A 223 9.49 8.79 2.83
CA LEU A 223 8.16 9.14 3.31
C LEU A 223 7.20 8.01 2.91
N VAL A 224 6.43 7.49 3.87
CA VAL A 224 5.23 6.68 3.57
C VAL A 224 4.01 7.52 3.93
N TRP A 225 3.05 7.65 3.01
CA TRP A 225 1.78 8.29 3.31
C TRP A 225 0.62 7.38 2.95
N ASN A 226 -0.36 7.32 3.87
CA ASN A 226 -1.54 6.48 3.76
C ASN A 226 -2.78 7.35 3.72
N PHE A 227 -3.62 7.11 2.71
CA PHE A 227 -4.92 7.79 2.57
C PHE A 227 -5.83 6.92 1.70
N ALA A 228 -7.14 6.95 1.95
CA ALA A 228 -8.11 6.22 1.14
C ALA A 228 -8.61 7.10 -0.01
N ILE A 229 -8.18 6.79 -1.24
CA ILE A 229 -8.68 7.44 -2.46
C ILE A 229 -8.60 6.51 -3.67
N HIS A 230 -9.66 6.45 -4.48
CA HIS A 230 -9.63 5.74 -5.76
C HIS A 230 -8.84 6.51 -6.83
N GLY A 231 -8.02 5.80 -7.57
CA GLY A 231 -7.29 6.33 -8.73
C GLY A 231 -8.17 6.40 -9.98
N THR A 232 -9.29 7.09 -9.88
CA THR A 232 -10.31 7.24 -10.94
C THR A 232 -10.53 8.69 -11.34
N MET A 233 -9.57 9.58 -11.06
CA MET A 233 -9.63 10.97 -11.52
C MET A 233 -9.66 11.03 -13.04
N LEU A 234 -8.87 10.18 -13.71
CA LEU A 234 -8.91 9.98 -15.16
C LEU A 234 -9.99 8.96 -15.52
N SER A 235 -10.86 9.32 -16.45
CA SER A 235 -12.00 8.49 -16.84
C SER A 235 -11.60 7.26 -17.69
N ALA A 236 -12.56 6.37 -17.92
CA ALA A 236 -12.37 5.23 -18.83
C ALA A 236 -12.05 5.62 -20.28
N ALA A 237 -12.23 6.87 -20.67
CA ALA A 237 -11.82 7.37 -21.98
C ALA A 237 -10.31 7.67 -22.07
N ASN A 238 -9.62 7.80 -20.95
CA ASN A 238 -8.16 7.95 -20.93
C ASN A 238 -7.50 6.64 -21.41
N LEU A 239 -6.61 6.74 -22.39
CA LEU A 239 -5.79 5.63 -22.90
C LEU A 239 -4.29 5.88 -22.68
N ARG A 240 -3.92 6.87 -21.87
CA ARG A 240 -2.52 7.13 -21.51
C ARG A 240 -2.23 6.60 -20.11
N LEU A 241 -1.11 5.92 -19.97
CA LEU A 241 -0.64 5.42 -18.69
C LEU A 241 -0.38 6.56 -17.72
N SER A 242 -0.79 6.38 -16.46
CA SER A 242 -0.67 7.40 -15.40
C SER A 242 -0.75 6.76 -14.01
N GLY A 243 0.03 7.29 -13.06
CA GLY A 243 -0.12 7.00 -11.63
C GLY A 243 -1.36 7.63 -10.98
N ASP A 244 -2.17 8.37 -11.78
CA ASP A 244 -3.33 9.14 -11.29
C ASP A 244 -2.92 10.11 -10.16
N VAL A 245 -3.87 10.57 -9.35
CA VAL A 245 -3.63 11.55 -8.29
C VAL A 245 -2.55 11.13 -7.30
N MET A 246 -2.46 9.83 -6.97
CA MET A 246 -1.48 9.30 -6.01
C MET A 246 -0.06 9.36 -6.55
N GLY A 247 0.13 8.94 -7.80
CA GLY A 247 1.43 9.00 -8.48
C GLY A 247 1.92 10.43 -8.65
N VAL A 248 1.03 11.34 -9.09
CA VAL A 248 1.34 12.77 -9.25
C VAL A 248 1.68 13.43 -7.91
N ALA A 249 0.90 13.17 -6.85
CA ALA A 249 1.17 13.71 -5.51
C ALA A 249 2.51 13.20 -4.95
N SER A 250 2.77 11.89 -5.08
CA SER A 250 4.04 11.30 -4.62
C SER A 250 5.24 11.87 -5.38
N ALA A 251 5.16 12.04 -6.70
CA ALA A 251 6.24 12.62 -7.50
C ALA A 251 6.54 14.07 -7.09
N ARG A 252 5.52 14.88 -6.80
CA ARG A 252 5.68 16.26 -6.27
C ARG A 252 6.42 16.27 -4.93
N LEU A 253 6.03 15.34 -4.04
CA LEU A 253 6.67 15.20 -2.72
C LEU A 253 8.11 14.71 -2.86
N GLU A 254 8.40 13.75 -3.74
CA GLU A 254 9.75 13.28 -4.05
C GLU A 254 10.65 14.41 -4.52
N GLN A 255 10.17 15.23 -5.45
CA GLN A 255 10.90 16.40 -5.93
C GLN A 255 11.23 17.38 -4.81
N LYS A 256 10.31 17.59 -3.87
CA LYS A 256 10.49 18.55 -2.78
C LYS A 256 11.38 18.01 -1.66
N LEU A 257 11.23 16.73 -1.32
CA LEU A 257 11.92 16.12 -0.17
C LEU A 257 13.30 15.53 -0.54
N GLY A 258 13.54 15.26 -1.83
CA GLY A 258 14.74 14.58 -2.29
C GLY A 258 14.85 13.13 -1.80
N ALA A 259 13.73 12.47 -1.52
CA ALA A 259 13.66 11.10 -1.03
C ALA A 259 12.45 10.36 -1.62
N PRO A 260 12.49 9.01 -1.72
CA PRO A 260 11.36 8.21 -2.18
C PRO A 260 10.10 8.41 -1.33
N VAL A 261 8.94 8.50 -2.00
CA VAL A 261 7.63 8.73 -1.37
C VAL A 261 6.65 7.63 -1.72
N LEU A 262 6.42 6.72 -0.79
CA LEU A 262 5.54 5.58 -0.95
C LEU A 262 4.09 5.98 -0.62
N PHE A 263 3.20 5.90 -1.60
CA PHE A 263 1.76 5.95 -1.34
C PHE A 263 1.24 4.57 -0.99
N VAL A 264 0.47 4.48 0.06
CA VAL A 264 -0.22 3.27 0.50
C VAL A 264 -1.70 3.57 0.60
N ASN A 265 -2.53 2.90 -0.20
CA ASN A 265 -3.96 3.13 -0.16
C ASN A 265 -4.57 2.61 1.16
N GLY A 266 -5.58 3.30 1.66
CA GLY A 266 -6.31 2.95 2.87
C GLY A 266 -7.50 2.02 2.61
N ALA A 267 -8.53 2.14 3.44
CA ALA A 267 -9.82 1.45 3.28
C ALA A 267 -10.66 2.16 2.22
N VAL A 268 -10.46 1.80 0.95
CA VAL A 268 -10.89 2.55 -0.22
C VAL A 268 -12.22 2.06 -0.84
N GLY A 269 -12.82 0.98 -0.32
CA GLY A 269 -13.91 0.27 -0.99
C GLY A 269 -15.17 1.09 -1.27
N ASP A 270 -15.47 2.08 -0.45
CA ASP A 270 -16.62 2.98 -0.62
C ASP A 270 -16.23 4.44 -0.89
N VAL A 271 -14.96 4.69 -1.26
CA VAL A 271 -14.42 6.03 -1.48
C VAL A 271 -14.30 6.33 -2.96
N SER A 272 -14.71 7.51 -3.40
CA SER A 272 -14.45 8.05 -4.74
C SER A 272 -13.81 9.43 -4.64
N PRO A 273 -13.04 9.86 -5.66
CA PRO A 273 -12.67 11.28 -5.78
C PRO A 273 -13.92 12.16 -5.87
N ALA A 274 -13.87 13.35 -5.25
CA ALA A 274 -14.96 14.33 -5.33
C ALA A 274 -15.10 14.96 -6.73
N HIS A 275 -13.99 15.05 -7.45
CA HIS A 275 -13.91 15.64 -8.78
C HIS A 275 -13.17 14.72 -9.74
N HIS A 276 -13.40 14.90 -11.04
CA HIS A 276 -12.80 14.09 -12.09
C HIS A 276 -12.21 14.97 -13.20
N GLY A 277 -11.31 14.41 -13.96
CA GLY A 277 -10.63 15.07 -15.08
C GLY A 277 -9.22 15.48 -14.73
N GLU A 278 -8.48 15.82 -15.78
CA GLU A 278 -7.05 16.07 -15.71
C GLU A 278 -6.69 17.25 -14.79
N ARG A 279 -7.42 18.35 -14.93
CA ARG A 279 -7.20 19.54 -14.11
C ARG A 279 -7.49 19.25 -12.64
N ALA A 280 -8.65 18.62 -12.37
CA ALA A 280 -9.03 18.23 -11.02
C ALA A 280 -8.01 17.27 -10.37
N MET A 281 -7.42 16.34 -11.17
CA MET A 281 -6.37 15.45 -10.70
C MET A 281 -5.12 16.25 -10.26
N MET A 282 -4.70 17.22 -11.05
CA MET A 282 -3.53 18.04 -10.71
C MET A 282 -3.76 18.92 -9.49
N ASP A 283 -4.96 19.52 -9.38
CA ASP A 283 -5.35 20.36 -8.24
C ASP A 283 -5.44 19.51 -6.96
N THR A 284 -6.13 18.36 -7.01
CA THR A 284 -6.23 17.41 -5.88
C THR A 284 -4.85 16.88 -5.45
N ALA A 285 -3.98 16.55 -6.42
CA ALA A 285 -2.62 16.12 -6.10
C ALA A 285 -1.81 17.22 -5.39
N ALA A 286 -2.02 18.48 -5.74
CA ALA A 286 -1.39 19.63 -5.08
C ALA A 286 -1.91 19.78 -3.64
N GLU A 287 -3.22 19.70 -3.42
CA GLU A 287 -3.84 19.79 -2.09
C GLU A 287 -3.38 18.65 -1.18
N LEU A 288 -3.38 17.40 -1.67
CA LEU A 288 -2.89 16.24 -0.91
C LEU A 288 -1.41 16.36 -0.59
N SER A 289 -0.57 16.79 -1.56
CA SER A 289 0.86 17.01 -1.32
C SER A 289 1.08 18.04 -0.21
N THR A 290 0.31 19.15 -0.20
CA THR A 290 0.40 20.19 0.82
C THR A 290 0.03 19.65 2.21
N ALA A 291 -1.03 18.84 2.31
CA ALA A 291 -1.43 18.20 3.56
C ALA A 291 -0.34 17.22 4.07
N VAL A 292 0.21 16.39 3.19
CA VAL A 292 1.30 15.45 3.53
C VAL A 292 2.57 16.19 3.96
N GLU A 293 2.91 17.30 3.29
CA GLU A 293 4.04 18.16 3.68
C GLU A 293 3.85 18.74 5.08
N ALA A 294 2.63 19.18 5.43
CA ALA A 294 2.32 19.66 6.77
C ALA A 294 2.53 18.55 7.82
N GLY A 295 2.10 17.31 7.52
CA GLY A 295 2.38 16.14 8.33
C GLY A 295 3.88 15.86 8.47
N TRP A 296 4.63 15.87 7.36
CA TRP A 296 6.08 15.71 7.38
C TRP A 296 6.78 16.77 8.25
N ALA A 297 6.34 18.03 8.19
CA ALA A 297 6.90 19.11 8.99
C ALA A 297 6.57 18.98 10.48
N GLN A 298 5.41 18.41 10.82
CA GLN A 298 4.98 18.17 12.22
C GLN A 298 5.71 16.96 12.82
N ALA A 299 6.03 15.93 12.04
CA ALA A 299 6.67 14.73 12.52
C ALA A 299 8.04 15.01 13.13
N ARG A 300 8.30 14.48 14.33
CA ARG A 300 9.56 14.61 15.09
C ARG A 300 10.23 13.24 15.19
N PRO A 301 11.09 12.88 14.21
CA PRO A 301 11.77 11.59 14.18
C PRO A 301 12.63 11.37 15.42
N ARG A 302 12.53 10.16 15.97
CA ARG A 302 13.32 9.68 17.10
C ARG A 302 13.96 8.34 16.74
N PRO A 303 15.01 7.91 17.45
CA PRO A 303 15.58 6.58 17.27
C PRO A 303 14.50 5.50 17.38
N VAL A 304 14.47 4.59 16.43
CA VAL A 304 13.61 3.41 16.42
C VAL A 304 14.44 2.15 16.48
N SER A 305 14.09 1.24 17.36
CA SER A 305 14.92 0.05 17.66
C SER A 305 14.20 -1.26 17.40
N THR A 306 12.89 -1.25 17.21
CA THR A 306 12.12 -2.48 17.03
C THR A 306 11.35 -2.50 15.72
N LEU A 307 11.49 -3.61 15.00
CA LEU A 307 10.65 -3.98 13.89
C LEU A 307 10.00 -5.31 14.22
N ARG A 308 8.68 -5.34 14.31
CA ARG A 308 7.89 -6.55 14.62
C ARG A 308 7.00 -6.86 13.44
N ILE A 309 6.85 -8.16 13.14
CA ILE A 309 6.03 -8.63 12.03
C ILE A 309 5.20 -9.82 12.50
N SER A 310 3.93 -9.87 12.12
CA SER A 310 3.05 -11.01 12.27
C SER A 310 2.41 -11.34 10.92
N GLU A 311 2.40 -12.62 10.56
CA GLU A 311 1.74 -13.13 9.36
C GLU A 311 0.58 -14.03 9.77
N ARG A 312 -0.62 -13.77 9.23
CA ARG A 312 -1.81 -14.54 9.51
C ARG A 312 -2.45 -15.07 8.24
N ASN A 313 -2.56 -16.37 8.11
CA ASN A 313 -3.30 -17.01 7.04
C ASN A 313 -4.79 -17.10 7.40
N VAL A 314 -5.65 -16.66 6.50
CA VAL A 314 -7.10 -16.64 6.69
C VAL A 314 -7.76 -17.45 5.58
N SER A 315 -8.51 -18.48 5.97
CA SER A 315 -9.37 -19.23 5.04
C SER A 315 -10.66 -18.44 4.79
N LEU A 316 -11.06 -18.35 3.53
CA LEU A 316 -12.19 -17.56 3.07
C LEU A 316 -13.35 -18.47 2.64
N PRO A 317 -14.60 -18.00 2.71
CA PRO A 317 -15.74 -18.66 2.09
C PRO A 317 -15.54 -18.89 0.59
N SER A 318 -16.33 -19.77 -0.01
CA SER A 318 -16.33 -19.96 -1.46
C SER A 318 -16.82 -18.69 -2.14
N PRO A 319 -16.04 -18.08 -3.05
CA PRO A 319 -16.42 -16.85 -3.71
C PRO A 319 -17.51 -17.10 -4.76
N ALA A 320 -18.50 -16.19 -4.82
CA ALA A 320 -19.56 -16.20 -5.81
C ALA A 320 -20.09 -14.78 -6.05
N VAL A 321 -20.51 -14.50 -7.28
CA VAL A 321 -21.27 -13.29 -7.62
C VAL A 321 -22.73 -13.55 -7.32
N SER A 322 -23.33 -12.82 -6.38
CA SER A 322 -24.75 -12.87 -6.10
C SER A 322 -25.50 -11.99 -7.09
N LEU A 323 -26.42 -12.59 -7.86
CA LEU A 323 -27.22 -11.82 -8.83
C LEU A 323 -28.22 -10.88 -8.13
N GLU A 324 -28.71 -11.24 -6.94
CA GLU A 324 -29.52 -10.35 -6.11
C GLU A 324 -28.79 -9.05 -5.77
N ARG A 325 -27.51 -9.13 -5.35
CA ARG A 325 -26.71 -7.96 -5.02
C ARG A 325 -26.36 -7.09 -6.23
N CYS A 326 -26.31 -7.70 -7.42
CA CYS A 326 -26.02 -6.97 -8.66
C CYS A 326 -27.26 -6.30 -9.26
N PHE A 327 -28.43 -6.95 -9.16
CA PHE A 327 -29.62 -6.53 -9.88
C PHE A 327 -30.81 -6.14 -8.99
N GLY A 328 -30.75 -6.43 -7.69
CA GLY A 328 -31.78 -6.10 -6.72
C GLY A 328 -32.63 -7.29 -6.26
N SER A 329 -33.46 -7.07 -5.24
CA SER A 329 -34.25 -8.10 -4.54
C SER A 329 -35.33 -8.81 -5.38
N TRP A 330 -35.57 -8.37 -6.61
CA TRP A 330 -36.43 -9.08 -7.56
C TRP A 330 -35.79 -10.38 -8.10
N VAL A 331 -34.45 -10.50 -7.97
CA VAL A 331 -33.73 -11.73 -8.27
C VAL A 331 -33.63 -12.56 -6.98
N PRO A 332 -34.09 -13.83 -6.98
CA PRO A 332 -34.01 -14.66 -5.81
C PRO A 332 -32.54 -14.86 -5.33
N GLY A 333 -32.31 -14.76 -4.02
CA GLY A 333 -30.98 -14.75 -3.42
C GLY A 333 -30.14 -16.04 -3.60
N PHE A 334 -30.77 -17.15 -4.03
CA PHE A 334 -30.06 -18.39 -4.34
C PHE A 334 -29.36 -18.36 -5.72
N PHE A 335 -29.67 -17.39 -6.57
CA PHE A 335 -28.99 -17.24 -7.85
C PHE A 335 -27.61 -16.60 -7.65
N ALA A 336 -26.58 -17.41 -7.77
CA ALA A 336 -25.19 -16.97 -7.66
C ALA A 336 -24.32 -17.69 -8.70
N VAL A 337 -23.32 -16.98 -9.23
CA VAL A 337 -22.32 -17.54 -10.12
C VAL A 337 -21.08 -17.89 -9.29
N PRO A 338 -20.74 -19.19 -9.13
CA PRO A 338 -19.58 -19.58 -8.34
C PRO A 338 -18.28 -19.17 -9.04
N LEU A 339 -17.32 -18.64 -8.26
CA LEU A 339 -16.01 -18.19 -8.74
C LEU A 339 -14.85 -19.00 -8.12
N GLY A 340 -15.12 -20.11 -7.44
CA GLY A 340 -14.10 -20.88 -6.72
C GLY A 340 -12.98 -21.46 -7.59
N PHE A 341 -13.17 -21.52 -8.90
CA PHE A 341 -12.15 -21.92 -9.88
C PHE A 341 -11.21 -20.76 -10.28
N ALA A 342 -11.61 -19.51 -10.06
CA ALA A 342 -10.92 -18.32 -10.55
C ALA A 342 -10.39 -17.43 -9.42
N MET A 343 -10.88 -17.62 -8.18
CA MET A 343 -10.53 -16.77 -7.04
C MET A 343 -10.04 -17.63 -5.86
N PRO A 344 -9.02 -17.17 -5.11
CA PRO A 344 -8.42 -17.92 -4.01
C PRO A 344 -9.40 -18.07 -2.82
N ARG A 345 -9.23 -19.15 -2.05
CA ARG A 345 -10.00 -19.46 -0.83
C ARG A 345 -9.19 -19.27 0.46
N ALA A 346 -8.05 -18.66 0.36
CA ALA A 346 -7.22 -18.31 1.50
C ALA A 346 -6.33 -17.11 1.14
N VAL A 347 -6.03 -16.30 2.12
CA VAL A 347 -5.18 -15.10 1.97
C VAL A 347 -4.24 -14.98 3.16
N SER A 348 -3.10 -14.31 2.98
CA SER A 348 -2.20 -13.96 4.06
C SER A 348 -2.29 -12.47 4.35
N LEU A 349 -2.48 -12.12 5.62
CA LEU A 349 -2.35 -10.75 6.14
C LEU A 349 -0.98 -10.60 6.80
N VAL A 350 -0.34 -9.48 6.55
CA VAL A 350 0.92 -9.09 7.20
C VAL A 350 0.65 -7.86 8.06
N ALA A 351 0.84 -8.00 9.36
CA ALA A 351 0.90 -6.86 10.26
C ALA A 351 2.37 -6.56 10.60
N ALA A 352 2.72 -5.28 10.64
CA ALA A 352 4.05 -4.87 11.04
C ALA A 352 3.99 -3.64 11.96
N ALA A 353 4.99 -3.47 12.80
CA ALA A 353 5.17 -2.30 13.65
C ALA A 353 6.63 -1.87 13.71
N LEU A 354 6.83 -0.59 13.48
CA LEU A 354 8.08 0.13 13.71
C LEU A 354 7.92 0.94 14.99
N ASP A 355 8.46 0.41 16.09
CA ASP A 355 8.21 0.86 17.46
C ASP A 355 6.69 0.99 17.75
N ASP A 356 6.16 2.21 17.79
CA ASP A 356 4.77 2.54 18.12
C ASP A 356 3.90 2.89 16.90
N THR A 357 4.45 2.75 15.70
CA THR A 357 3.69 2.91 14.44
C THR A 357 3.43 1.55 13.84
N ALA A 358 2.15 1.18 13.66
CA ALA A 358 1.77 -0.12 13.12
C ALA A 358 0.92 -0.01 11.86
N TRP A 359 0.97 -1.06 11.04
CA TRP A 359 0.09 -1.22 9.87
C TRP A 359 -0.25 -2.68 9.63
N VAL A 360 -1.33 -2.90 8.90
CA VAL A 360 -1.74 -4.23 8.49
C VAL A 360 -2.16 -4.21 7.02
N THR A 361 -1.69 -5.19 6.25
CA THR A 361 -2.07 -5.35 4.84
C THR A 361 -3.52 -5.82 4.72
N PHE A 362 -4.19 -5.40 3.64
CA PHE A 362 -5.52 -5.87 3.31
C PHE A 362 -5.61 -6.23 1.80
N PRO A 363 -6.12 -7.42 1.45
CA PRO A 363 -6.02 -7.97 0.09
C PRO A 363 -7.19 -7.54 -0.81
N GLY A 364 -7.51 -6.28 -0.89
CA GLY A 364 -8.62 -5.76 -1.69
C GLY A 364 -9.14 -4.42 -1.19
N GLU A 365 -10.37 -4.11 -1.58
CA GLU A 365 -11.03 -2.84 -1.31
C GLU A 365 -11.92 -2.94 -0.06
N LEU A 366 -11.32 -2.59 1.07
CA LEU A 366 -12.01 -2.59 2.36
C LEU A 366 -12.90 -1.35 2.47
N GLN A 367 -14.15 -1.51 2.95
CA GLN A 367 -15.03 -0.40 3.27
C GLN A 367 -14.48 0.44 4.43
N THR A 368 -14.63 1.75 4.36
CA THR A 368 -14.16 2.73 5.37
C THR A 368 -14.51 2.33 6.80
N ALA A 369 -15.75 1.94 7.06
CA ALA A 369 -16.21 1.57 8.40
C ALA A 369 -15.42 0.39 9.01
N LEU A 370 -15.03 -0.59 8.20
CA LEU A 370 -14.21 -1.72 8.64
C LEU A 370 -12.76 -1.30 8.88
N GLY A 371 -12.23 -0.41 8.03
CA GLY A 371 -10.89 0.17 8.21
C GLY A 371 -10.79 0.99 9.50
N GLN A 372 -11.79 1.81 9.77
CA GLN A 372 -11.88 2.58 11.02
C GLN A 372 -12.00 1.66 12.24
N ALA A 373 -12.74 0.55 12.15
CA ALA A 373 -12.82 -0.44 13.23
C ALA A 373 -11.45 -1.06 13.54
N ILE A 374 -10.64 -1.41 12.52
CA ILE A 374 -9.27 -1.89 12.70
C ILE A 374 -8.41 -0.85 13.42
N LYS A 375 -8.44 0.40 12.97
CA LYS A 375 -7.67 1.51 13.57
C LYS A 375 -8.09 1.75 15.02
N HIS A 376 -9.38 1.78 15.30
CA HIS A 376 -9.93 2.00 16.63
C HIS A 376 -9.52 0.92 17.63
N GLU A 377 -9.63 -0.36 17.26
CA GLU A 377 -9.26 -1.51 18.10
C GLU A 377 -7.75 -1.60 18.40
N ALA A 378 -6.93 -1.09 17.50
CA ALA A 378 -5.49 -1.03 17.69
C ALA A 378 -5.01 0.26 18.39
N HIS A 379 -5.87 1.28 18.46
CA HIS A 379 -5.59 2.53 19.18
C HIS A 379 -5.34 2.27 20.66
N GLY A 380 -4.36 2.97 21.24
CA GLY A 380 -3.93 2.75 22.62
C GLY A 380 -2.83 1.70 22.80
N ARG A 381 -2.62 0.83 21.78
CA ARG A 381 -1.44 -0.05 21.71
C ARG A 381 -0.31 0.58 20.91
N PHE A 382 -0.66 1.32 19.90
CA PHE A 382 0.23 2.03 19.00
C PHE A 382 -0.18 3.49 18.95
N ALA A 383 0.78 4.38 18.81
CA ALA A 383 0.53 5.81 18.67
C ALA A 383 -0.09 6.15 17.31
N SER A 384 0.23 5.35 16.29
CA SER A 384 -0.30 5.48 14.94
C SER A 384 -0.58 4.11 14.34
N VAL A 385 -1.75 3.95 13.69
CA VAL A 385 -2.15 2.71 13.02
C VAL A 385 -2.81 3.04 11.69
N PHE A 386 -2.46 2.30 10.64
CA PHE A 386 -3.14 2.41 9.36
C PHE A 386 -3.32 1.06 8.65
N VAL A 387 -4.27 1.02 7.73
CA VAL A 387 -4.53 -0.13 6.86
C VAL A 387 -3.79 0.08 5.55
N ALA A 388 -2.96 -0.88 5.15
CA ALA A 388 -2.34 -0.95 3.84
C ALA A 388 -3.26 -1.78 2.91
N GLY A 389 -4.24 -1.13 2.32
CA GLY A 389 -5.17 -1.74 1.37
C GLY A 389 -4.48 -2.18 0.08
N LEU A 390 -5.15 -3.04 -0.70
CA LEU A 390 -4.67 -3.49 -2.02
C LEU A 390 -3.26 -4.10 -1.98
N SER A 391 -2.98 -4.84 -0.91
CA SER A 391 -1.64 -5.37 -0.63
C SER A 391 -1.61 -6.89 -0.67
N ASN A 392 -0.62 -7.46 -1.34
CA ASN A 392 -0.26 -8.87 -1.47
C ASN A 392 -1.28 -9.76 -2.20
N ASP A 393 -2.52 -9.33 -2.37
CA ASP A 393 -3.54 -9.99 -3.19
C ASP A 393 -4.66 -8.98 -3.56
N TYR A 394 -5.50 -9.33 -4.55
CA TYR A 394 -6.67 -8.54 -4.90
C TYR A 394 -7.92 -9.44 -5.00
N LEU A 395 -8.76 -9.36 -4.00
CA LEU A 395 -9.94 -10.21 -3.81
C LEU A 395 -11.27 -9.48 -4.01
N GLY A 396 -11.25 -8.28 -4.58
CA GLY A 396 -12.44 -7.44 -4.75
C GLY A 396 -12.81 -6.67 -3.49
N TYR A 397 -14.12 -6.50 -3.25
CA TYR A 397 -14.66 -5.65 -2.20
C TYR A 397 -14.99 -6.41 -0.92
N PHE A 398 -14.80 -5.73 0.21
CA PHE A 398 -15.15 -6.22 1.54
C PHE A 398 -15.95 -5.16 2.28
N THR A 399 -17.25 -5.41 2.44
CA THR A 399 -18.21 -4.48 3.02
C THR A 399 -18.73 -4.96 4.37
N THR A 400 -19.40 -4.07 5.09
CA THR A 400 -20.21 -4.46 6.25
C THR A 400 -21.38 -5.34 5.83
N ARG A 401 -21.93 -6.10 6.76
CA ARG A 401 -23.10 -6.96 6.52
C ARG A 401 -24.31 -6.14 6.04
N GLU A 402 -24.49 -4.95 6.56
CA GLU A 402 -25.57 -4.04 6.19
C GLU A 402 -25.48 -3.62 4.72
N ASP A 403 -24.31 -3.11 4.32
CA ASP A 403 -24.10 -2.56 2.97
C ASP A 403 -24.02 -3.65 1.88
N THR A 404 -23.74 -4.90 2.26
CA THR A 404 -23.81 -6.02 1.32
C THR A 404 -25.25 -6.34 0.86
N ARG A 405 -26.28 -5.92 1.60
CA ARG A 405 -27.69 -6.16 1.26
C ARG A 405 -28.26 -5.17 0.25
N ALA A 406 -27.62 -4.03 0.08
CA ALA A 406 -28.04 -3.04 -0.91
C ALA A 406 -27.61 -3.48 -2.32
N ALA A 407 -28.47 -3.27 -3.31
CA ALA A 407 -28.14 -3.52 -4.73
C ALA A 407 -27.25 -2.38 -5.25
N THR A 408 -26.00 -2.36 -4.85
CA THR A 408 -24.99 -1.39 -5.26
C THR A 408 -23.83 -2.08 -5.99
N TYR A 409 -23.05 -1.31 -6.74
CA TYR A 409 -21.83 -1.83 -7.36
C TYR A 409 -20.88 -2.46 -6.31
N VAL A 410 -20.73 -1.82 -5.15
CA VAL A 410 -19.87 -2.29 -4.06
C VAL A 410 -20.37 -3.63 -3.50
N ALA A 411 -21.68 -3.77 -3.30
CA ALA A 411 -22.30 -5.02 -2.84
C ALA A 411 -22.17 -6.15 -3.88
N CYS A 412 -22.38 -5.83 -5.16
CA CYS A 412 -22.23 -6.79 -6.28
C CYS A 412 -20.80 -7.32 -6.36
N ALA A 413 -19.79 -6.45 -6.17
CA ALA A 413 -18.37 -6.81 -6.21
C ALA A 413 -17.85 -7.46 -4.92
N THR A 414 -18.70 -7.60 -3.86
CA THR A 414 -18.38 -8.31 -2.61
C THR A 414 -18.59 -9.82 -2.79
N ILE A 415 -17.66 -10.48 -3.47
CA ILE A 415 -17.81 -11.88 -3.92
C ILE A 415 -17.64 -12.94 -2.83
N TYR A 416 -17.01 -12.63 -1.71
CA TYR A 416 -16.83 -13.56 -0.57
C TYR A 416 -17.98 -13.51 0.45
N GLY A 417 -19.04 -12.76 0.13
CA GLY A 417 -20.23 -12.68 0.98
C GLY A 417 -20.12 -11.70 2.15
N HIS A 418 -21.24 -11.51 2.82
CA HIS A 418 -21.44 -10.46 3.82
C HIS A 418 -20.61 -10.63 5.11
N ALA A 419 -20.15 -11.84 5.40
CA ALA A 419 -19.38 -12.12 6.62
C ALA A 419 -17.87 -11.90 6.44
N ALA A 420 -17.36 -12.01 5.21
CA ALA A 420 -15.92 -11.99 4.93
C ALA A 420 -15.26 -10.66 5.29
N GLY A 421 -15.93 -9.53 5.08
CA GLY A 421 -15.38 -8.21 5.42
C GLY A 421 -15.09 -8.07 6.92
N ARG A 422 -16.06 -8.42 7.77
CA ARG A 422 -15.88 -8.37 9.22
C ARG A 422 -14.84 -9.39 9.69
N CYS A 423 -14.90 -10.61 9.18
CA CYS A 423 -13.97 -11.67 9.55
C CYS A 423 -12.50 -11.30 9.22
N LEU A 424 -12.24 -10.76 8.03
CA LEU A 424 -10.90 -10.30 7.66
C LEU A 424 -10.46 -9.10 8.50
N ALA A 425 -11.39 -8.19 8.85
CA ALA A 425 -11.08 -7.08 9.75
C ALA A 425 -10.71 -7.58 11.15
N ASP A 426 -11.43 -8.57 11.69
CA ASP A 426 -11.10 -9.20 12.99
C ASP A 426 -9.75 -9.93 12.92
N ALA A 427 -9.46 -10.63 11.83
CA ALA A 427 -8.15 -11.27 11.61
C ALA A 427 -7.00 -10.24 11.52
N ALA A 428 -7.24 -9.08 10.92
CA ALA A 428 -6.28 -7.98 10.87
C ALA A 428 -6.02 -7.38 12.26
N ILE A 429 -7.09 -7.20 13.06
CA ILE A 429 -6.99 -6.75 14.46
C ILE A 429 -6.17 -7.77 15.28
N ASP A 430 -6.41 -9.04 15.11
CA ASP A 430 -5.66 -10.08 15.81
C ASP A 430 -4.19 -10.10 15.41
N ALA A 431 -3.88 -9.93 14.12
CA ALA A 431 -2.49 -9.81 13.63
C ALA A 431 -1.77 -8.61 14.28
N LEU A 432 -2.45 -7.46 14.40
CA LEU A 432 -1.94 -6.29 15.13
C LEU A 432 -1.76 -6.56 16.63
N ARG A 433 -2.67 -7.35 17.25
CA ARG A 433 -2.58 -7.74 18.67
C ARG A 433 -1.38 -8.64 18.97
N GLU A 434 -0.90 -9.40 17.99
CA GLU A 434 0.28 -10.26 18.10
C GLU A 434 1.60 -9.48 18.11
N LEU A 435 1.63 -8.24 17.65
CA LEU A 435 2.79 -7.36 17.66
C LEU A 435 3.11 -6.82 19.06
N ARG A 436 3.32 -7.73 20.05
CA ARG A 436 3.61 -7.34 21.45
C ARG A 436 5.10 -7.01 21.63
N PRO A 437 5.44 -6.10 22.57
CA PRO A 437 6.81 -5.95 23.05
C PRO A 437 7.37 -7.31 23.52
N GLY A 438 8.55 -7.69 23.07
CA GLY A 438 9.18 -8.96 23.44
C GLY A 438 8.76 -10.19 22.62
N SER A 439 7.79 -10.10 21.70
CA SER A 439 7.55 -11.16 20.73
C SER A 439 8.73 -11.24 19.76
N ARG A 440 9.48 -12.32 19.84
CA ARG A 440 10.56 -12.61 18.89
C ARG A 440 9.94 -13.27 17.67
N SER A 441 10.22 -12.72 16.48
CA SER A 441 9.98 -13.35 15.18
C SER A 441 8.52 -13.45 14.71
N ALA A 442 8.36 -13.40 13.38
CA ALA A 442 7.08 -13.55 12.72
C ALA A 442 6.31 -14.79 13.22
N THR A 443 5.24 -14.57 13.98
CA THR A 443 4.31 -15.63 14.35
C THR A 443 3.40 -15.91 13.16
N ARG A 444 3.36 -17.17 12.70
CA ARG A 444 2.38 -17.63 11.72
C ARG A 444 1.16 -18.19 12.45
N ALA A 445 0.06 -17.45 12.39
CA ALA A 445 -1.23 -17.89 12.90
C ALA A 445 -2.20 -18.20 11.76
N SER A 446 -3.24 -18.97 12.03
CA SER A 446 -4.30 -19.25 11.06
C SER A 446 -5.66 -18.97 11.67
N SER A 447 -6.60 -18.45 10.88
CA SER A 447 -7.99 -18.26 11.22
C SER A 447 -8.88 -18.63 10.03
N ALA A 448 -10.15 -18.90 10.27
CA ALA A 448 -11.10 -19.22 9.22
C ALA A 448 -12.29 -18.27 9.28
N CYS A 449 -12.67 -17.74 8.14
CA CYS A 449 -13.93 -17.06 7.94
C CYS A 449 -14.97 -18.10 7.54
N ASP A 450 -15.54 -18.78 8.51
CA ASP A 450 -16.64 -19.69 8.23
C ASP A 450 -17.76 -18.91 7.54
N SER A 451 -18.31 -19.49 6.48
CA SER A 451 -19.61 -19.10 5.97
C SER A 451 -20.58 -19.37 7.10
N GLY A 452 -20.77 -18.37 7.98
CA GLY A 452 -21.74 -18.49 9.07
C GLY A 452 -22.98 -19.13 8.49
N ALA A 453 -23.24 -20.33 8.96
CA ALA A 453 -24.40 -21.09 8.55
C ALA A 453 -25.58 -20.13 8.48
N ALA A 454 -26.31 -20.19 7.40
CA ALA A 454 -27.56 -19.53 7.23
C ALA A 454 -28.44 -19.76 8.46
N SER A 455 -28.29 -18.92 9.46
CA SER A 455 -29.23 -18.83 10.55
C SER A 455 -30.10 -17.63 10.26
N ARG A 456 -31.17 -17.94 9.53
CA ARG A 456 -32.51 -17.39 9.47
C ARG A 456 -32.66 -15.86 9.51
#